data_3a47e43d8fb3de1a9350eb42465ca31d
#
_entry.id   3a47e43d8fb3de1a9350eb42465ca31d
#
_cell.length_a   1.000
_cell.length_b   1.000
_cell.length_c   1.000
_cell.angle_alpha   90.00
_cell.angle_beta   90.00
_cell.angle_gamma   90.00
#
_symmetry.space_group_name_H-M   'P 1'
#
loop_
_entity.id
_entity.type
_entity.pdbx_description
1 polymer ?
#
loop_
_entity_poly.entity_id
_entity_poly.type
_entity_poly.pdbx_seq_one_letter_code
_entity_poly.pdbx_strand_id
1 'polypeptide(L)' 'MKESASMRIAIVDDAEQERNQLREKLETQLEQDSIYTDITEFDNGAAFLTAAREEAFAAVFLDIYM' A
#
# COMPACT_ATOMS: atom_id res chain seq x y z
N MET A 1 -18.43 -10.45 13.09
CA MET A 1 -17.96 -9.94 12.94
C MET A 1 -17.55 -9.06 12.34
N LYS A 2 -17.22 -8.82 12.54
CA LYS A 2 -16.77 -8.09 12.16
C LYS A 2 -16.09 -7.62 11.65
N GLU A 3 -16.29 -7.39 11.23
CA GLU A 3 -15.54 -6.99 10.75
C GLU A 3 -14.75 -6.11 10.71
N SER A 4 -14.24 -6.17 10.94
CA SER A 4 -13.23 -5.21 11.25
C SER A 4 -12.69 -4.61 9.98
N ALA A 5 -12.61 -3.33 9.92
CA ALA A 5 -12.16 -2.64 8.73
C ALA A 5 -10.67 -2.86 8.54
N SER A 6 -10.29 -3.53 7.47
CA SER A 6 -8.89 -3.60 7.10
C SER A 6 -8.52 -2.28 6.41
N MET A 7 -7.33 -1.78 6.72
CA MET A 7 -6.84 -0.57 6.10
C MET A 7 -6.21 -0.93 4.75
N ARG A 8 -6.68 -0.31 3.70
CA ARG A 8 -6.12 -0.52 2.37
C ARG A 8 -5.02 0.49 2.12
N ILE A 9 -3.85 -0.02 1.79
CA ILE A 9 -2.68 0.82 1.55
C ILE A 9 -2.13 0.52 0.17
N ALA A 10 -1.81 1.58 -0.58
CA ALA A 10 -1.19 1.44 -1.88
C ALA A 10 0.25 1.90 -1.81
N ILE A 11 1.14 1.16 -2.43
CA ILE A 11 2.54 1.54 -2.55
C ILE A 11 2.82 1.68 -4.04
N VAL A 12 3.26 2.86 -4.45
CA VAL A 12 3.57 3.13 -5.85
C VAL A 12 5.04 3.48 -5.97
N ASP A 13 5.81 2.63 -6.61
CA ASP A 13 7.25 2.82 -6.78
C ASP A 13 7.68 1.97 -7.96
N ASP A 14 8.45 2.55 -8.87
CA ASP A 14 8.91 1.83 -10.05
C ASP A 14 10.05 0.86 -9.73
N ALA A 15 10.67 0.97 -8.56
CA ALA A 15 11.75 0.09 -8.14
C ALA A 15 11.19 -1.04 -7.28
N GLU A 16 11.21 -2.26 -7.80
CA GLU A 16 10.65 -3.41 -7.09
C GLU A 16 11.32 -3.64 -5.74
N GLN A 17 12.63 -3.47 -5.69
CA GLN A 17 13.37 -3.70 -4.47
C GLN A 17 12.96 -2.71 -3.37
N GLU A 18 12.77 -1.46 -3.74
CA GLU A 18 12.36 -0.45 -2.78
C GLU A 18 10.92 -0.66 -2.33
N ARG A 19 10.04 -1.10 -3.26
CA ARG A 19 8.67 -1.43 -2.89
C ARG A 19 8.65 -2.54 -1.85
N ASN A 20 9.46 -3.57 -2.05
CA ASN A 20 9.52 -4.69 -1.12
C ASN A 20 10.00 -4.25 0.26
N GLN A 21 11.00 -3.40 0.30
CA GLN A 21 11.52 -2.90 1.57
C GLN A 21 10.48 -2.08 2.32
N LEU A 22 9.80 -1.20 1.61
CA LEU A 22 8.78 -0.38 2.23
C LEU A 22 7.62 -1.23 2.73
N ARG A 23 7.21 -2.21 1.92
CA ARG A 23 6.14 -3.11 2.31
C ARG A 23 6.49 -3.87 3.59
N GLU A 24 7.72 -4.39 3.67
CA GLU A 24 8.14 -5.11 4.86
C GLU A 24 8.10 -4.23 6.10
N LYS A 25 8.55 -2.99 5.97
CA LYS A 25 8.52 -2.06 7.10
C LYS A 25 7.11 -1.76 7.54
N LEU A 26 6.20 -1.56 6.59
CA LEU A 26 4.81 -1.29 6.89
C LEU A 26 4.14 -2.48 7.54
N GLU A 27 4.38 -3.66 7.00
CA GLU A 27 3.77 -4.86 7.57
C GLU A 27 4.23 -5.10 9.00
N THR A 28 5.51 -4.90 9.26
CA THR A 28 6.05 -5.07 10.60
C THR A 28 5.44 -4.05 11.56
N GLN A 29 5.40 -2.79 11.15
CA GLN A 29 4.90 -1.72 12.02
C GLN A 29 3.41 -1.90 12.33
N LEU A 30 2.62 -2.20 11.32
CA LEU A 30 1.19 -2.33 11.49
C LEU A 30 0.82 -3.60 12.23
N GLU A 31 1.61 -4.64 12.08
CA GLU A 31 1.43 -5.86 12.83
C GLU A 31 1.64 -5.63 14.33
N GLN A 32 2.64 -4.81 14.66
CA GLN A 32 2.88 -4.45 16.05
C GLN A 32 1.71 -3.68 16.65
N ASP A 33 1.02 -2.91 15.82
CA ASP A 33 -0.13 -2.13 16.27
C ASP A 33 -1.43 -2.92 16.17
N SER A 34 -1.36 -4.18 15.78
CA SER A 34 -2.52 -5.07 15.62
C SER A 34 -3.53 -4.52 14.62
N ILE A 35 -3.03 -3.90 13.56
CA ILE A 35 -3.87 -3.35 12.51
C ILE A 35 -3.82 -4.26 11.30
N TYR A 36 -4.99 -4.68 10.83
CA TYR A 36 -5.07 -5.46 9.61
C TYR A 36 -4.92 -4.55 8.41
N THR A 37 -4.04 -4.93 7.50
CA THR A 37 -3.79 -4.12 6.32
C THR A 37 -3.84 -4.98 5.07
N ASP A 38 -4.28 -4.34 4.00
CA ASP A 38 -4.27 -4.93 2.67
C ASP A 38 -3.38 -4.04 1.81
N ILE A 39 -2.18 -4.50 1.54
CA ILE A 39 -1.19 -3.71 0.82
C ILE A 39 -1.14 -4.14 -0.64
N THR A 40 -1.36 -3.19 -1.54
CA THR A 40 -1.28 -3.42 -2.97
C THR A 40 -0.11 -2.62 -3.52
N GLU A 41 0.72 -3.26 -4.34
CA GLU A 41 1.88 -2.62 -4.93
C GLU A 41 1.62 -2.28 -6.39
N PHE A 42 2.08 -1.11 -6.79
CA PHE A 42 1.98 -0.66 -8.18
C PHE A 42 3.36 -0.19 -8.63
N ASP A 43 3.72 -0.53 -9.85
CA ASP A 43 5.01 -0.14 -10.40
C ASP A 43 4.94 1.18 -11.18
N ASN A 44 3.76 1.75 -11.30
CA ASN A 44 3.61 3.03 -11.96
C ASN A 44 2.32 3.71 -11.50
N GLY A 45 2.27 5.02 -11.71
CA GLY A 45 1.14 5.80 -11.27
C GLY A 45 -0.14 5.55 -12.05
N ALA A 46 -0.02 5.18 -13.33
CA ALA A 46 -1.20 4.93 -14.14
C ALA A 46 -1.97 3.72 -13.64
N ALA A 47 -1.26 2.66 -13.26
CA ALA A 47 -1.89 1.47 -12.71
C ALA A 47 -2.57 1.80 -11.39
N PHE A 48 -1.93 2.62 -10.56
CA PHE A 48 -2.52 3.04 -9.30
C PHE A 48 -3.80 3.85 -9.53
N LEU A 49 -3.78 4.79 -10.45
CA LEU A 49 -4.95 5.63 -10.71
C LEU A 49 -6.13 4.80 -11.19
N THR A 50 -5.88 3.79 -12.01
CA THR A 50 -6.93 2.90 -12.46
C THR A 50 -7.56 2.17 -11.28
N ALA A 51 -6.72 1.64 -10.39
CA ALA A 51 -7.22 0.93 -9.21
C ALA A 51 -7.97 1.86 -8.26
N ALA A 52 -7.48 3.09 -8.12
CA ALA A 52 -8.08 4.06 -7.20
C ALA A 52 -9.50 4.47 -7.62
N ARG A 53 -9.84 4.31 -8.88
CA ARG A 53 -11.19 4.58 -9.34
C ARG A 53 -12.19 3.55 -8.84
N GLU A 54 -11.72 2.34 -8.60
CA GLU A 54 -12.60 1.25 -8.21
C GLU A 54 -12.52 0.95 -6.72
N GLU A 55 -11.41 1.27 -6.10
CA GLU A 55 -11.20 0.98 -4.70
C GLU A 55 -10.71 2.22 -3.96
N ALA A 56 -11.12 2.34 -2.72
CA ALA A 56 -10.66 3.44 -1.88
C ALA A 56 -9.46 2.98 -1.07
N PHE A 57 -8.41 3.77 -1.07
CA PHE A 57 -7.22 3.49 -0.27
C PHE A 57 -7.16 4.45 0.90
N ALA A 58 -6.86 3.92 2.09
CA ALA A 58 -6.74 4.74 3.28
C ALA A 58 -5.43 5.53 3.28
N ALA A 59 -4.40 4.96 2.66
CA ALA A 59 -3.10 5.63 2.58
C ALA A 59 -2.41 5.23 1.28
N VAL A 60 -1.62 6.15 0.74
CA VAL A 60 -0.86 5.92 -0.48
C VAL A 60 0.56 6.38 -0.25
N PHE A 61 1.51 5.51 -0.51
CA PHE A 61 2.92 5.83 -0.41
C PHE A 61 3.48 5.94 -1.81
N LEU A 62 3.89 7.14 -2.16
CA LEU A 62 4.45 7.42 -3.48
C LEU A 62 5.93 7.72 -3.33
N ASP A 63 6.74 7.02 -4.08
CA ASP A 63 8.17 7.30 -4.15
C ASP A 63 8.47 7.63 -5.60
N ILE A 64 8.57 8.89 -5.88
CA ILE A 64 8.81 9.37 -7.25
C ILE A 64 10.21 9.95 -7.31
N TYR A 65 11.06 9.29 -8.05
CA TYR A 65 12.39 9.81 -8.33
C TYR A 65 12.31 10.65 -9.59
N MET A 66 12.70 11.88 -9.44
CA MET A 66 12.79 12.77 -10.60
C MET A 66 14.23 13.16 -10.85
#